data_42a766b1586bdca9f1101b6944b5aebe
#
_entry.id   42a766b1586bdca9f1101b6944b5aebe
#
_cell.length_a   1.000
_cell.length_b   1.000
_cell.length_c   1.000
_cell.angle_alpha   90.00
_cell.angle_beta   90.00
_cell.angle_gamma   90.00
#
_symmetry.space_group_name_H-M   'P 1'
#
loop_
_entity.id
_entity.type
_entity.pdbx_description
1 polymer ?
#
loop_
_entity_poly.entity_id
_entity_poly.type
_entity_poly.pdbx_seq_one_letter_code
_entity_poly.pdbx_strand_id
1 'polypeptide(L)'
;AILSTCNRTEIIAAGDNVQPLIITGWLADYHQIDSSDLEHSIYILSDNEAALHAMRVASGLDSMVVGEPQILGQFKNCFDQARQFGTLGGELDHLSQTSFRVAKKVRTETAIGESSVSVASTSVTLAQQLFSDLSDCNILIVGAGETSGLVGRHLVSAGIKHITVANRTFENAQRLAHELGGSAIDLQSIPIKLP
;
A
#
# COMPACT_ATOMS: atom_id res chain seq x y z
N ALA A 1 4.99 16.61 -1.59
CA ALA A 1 5.29 15.20 -1.34
C ALA A 1 4.27 14.30 -2.03
N ILE A 2 4.67 13.10 -2.42
CA ILE A 2 3.78 12.13 -3.08
C ILE A 2 3.81 10.83 -2.29
N LEU A 3 2.67 10.44 -1.71
CA LEU A 3 2.47 9.16 -1.06
C LEU A 3 1.77 8.21 -2.04
N SER A 4 2.46 7.17 -2.48
CA SER A 4 1.88 6.12 -3.34
C SER A 4 1.99 4.77 -2.64
N THR A 5 0.87 4.09 -2.50
CA THR A 5 0.75 2.78 -1.85
C THR A 5 -0.07 1.82 -2.74
N CYS A 6 -0.35 0.62 -2.28
CA CYS A 6 -1.23 -0.30 -3.02
C CYS A 6 -2.71 0.14 -3.04
N ASN A 7 -3.11 1.07 -2.16
CA ASN A 7 -4.53 1.45 -1.98
C ASN A 7 -4.80 2.94 -2.26
N ARG A 8 -3.77 3.80 -2.34
CA ARG A 8 -3.93 5.24 -2.54
C ARG A 8 -2.74 5.89 -3.21
N THR A 9 -3.00 6.96 -3.92
CA THR A 9 -2.00 7.94 -4.34
C THR A 9 -2.44 9.31 -3.83
N GLU A 10 -1.62 9.94 -3.00
CA GLU A 10 -1.90 11.26 -2.43
C GLU A 10 -0.78 12.24 -2.80
N ILE A 11 -1.17 13.42 -3.28
CA ILE A 11 -0.26 14.53 -3.53
C ILE A 11 -0.50 15.57 -2.45
N ILE A 12 0.53 15.81 -1.65
CA ILE A 12 0.49 16.75 -0.53
C ILE A 12 1.31 17.98 -0.94
N ALA A 13 0.65 19.11 -1.05
CA ALA A 13 1.24 20.38 -1.46
C ALA A 13 0.92 21.48 -0.46
N ALA A 14 1.81 22.43 -0.28
CA ALA A 14 1.61 23.62 0.54
C ALA A 14 2.25 24.83 -0.15
N GLY A 15 1.64 26.00 0.01
CA GLY A 15 2.08 27.28 -0.55
C GLY A 15 0.92 28.23 -0.80
N ASP A 16 1.22 29.52 -0.98
CA ASP A 16 0.21 30.59 -1.12
C ASP A 16 -0.70 30.47 -2.35
N ASN A 17 -0.28 29.74 -3.38
CA ASN A 17 -0.99 29.64 -4.65
C ASN A 17 -1.19 28.18 -5.10
N VAL A 18 -1.41 27.28 -4.19
CA VAL A 18 -1.71 25.88 -4.54
C VAL A 18 -3.10 25.81 -5.18
N GLN A 19 -3.14 25.41 -6.44
CA GLN A 19 -4.38 25.26 -7.18
C GLN A 19 -4.66 23.76 -7.40
N PRO A 20 -5.70 23.19 -6.79
CA PRO A 20 -6.02 21.76 -6.93
C PRO A 20 -6.15 21.31 -8.39
N LEU A 21 -6.76 22.14 -9.25
CA LEU A 21 -6.94 21.84 -10.67
C LEU A 21 -5.61 21.64 -11.44
N ILE A 22 -4.56 22.35 -11.04
CA ILE A 22 -3.23 22.17 -11.66
C ILE A 22 -2.67 20.80 -11.26
N ILE A 23 -2.84 20.40 -10.00
CA ILE A 23 -2.36 19.13 -9.49
C ILE A 23 -3.12 17.96 -10.11
N THR A 24 -4.44 18.06 -10.22
CA THR A 24 -5.27 17.01 -10.84
C THR A 24 -5.02 16.90 -12.34
N GLY A 25 -4.84 18.03 -13.03
CA GLY A 25 -4.44 18.04 -14.43
C GLY A 25 -3.09 17.37 -14.66
N TRP A 26 -2.08 17.70 -13.84
CA TRP A 26 -0.78 17.03 -13.88
C TRP A 26 -0.89 15.52 -13.65
N LEU A 27 -1.74 15.07 -12.71
CA LEU A 27 -1.94 13.66 -12.43
C LEU A 27 -2.58 12.93 -13.63
N ALA A 28 -3.57 13.55 -14.28
CA ALA A 28 -4.21 13.04 -15.49
C ALA A 28 -3.18 12.89 -16.63
N ASP A 29 -2.39 13.93 -16.88
CA ASP A 29 -1.35 13.93 -17.90
C ASP A 29 -0.28 12.86 -17.63
N TYR A 30 0.16 12.75 -16.38
CA TYR A 30 1.17 11.76 -15.99
C TYR A 30 0.70 10.31 -16.24
N HIS A 31 -0.57 10.03 -15.99
CA HIS A 31 -1.16 8.70 -16.20
C HIS A 31 -1.75 8.52 -17.60
N GLN A 32 -1.74 9.56 -18.46
CA GLN A 32 -2.32 9.56 -19.80
C GLN A 32 -3.81 9.14 -19.80
N ILE A 33 -4.58 9.72 -18.89
CA ILE A 33 -6.03 9.51 -18.74
C ILE A 33 -6.76 10.84 -18.82
N ASP A 34 -8.03 10.82 -19.21
CA ASP A 34 -8.85 12.02 -19.22
C ASP A 34 -9.13 12.53 -17.80
N SER A 35 -9.10 13.84 -17.60
CA SER A 35 -9.40 14.46 -16.30
C SER A 35 -10.80 14.10 -15.80
N SER A 36 -11.76 13.88 -16.70
CA SER A 36 -13.11 13.42 -16.37
C SER A 36 -13.15 12.03 -15.72
N ASP A 37 -12.20 11.16 -16.07
CA ASP A 37 -12.11 9.83 -15.49
C ASP A 37 -11.61 9.86 -14.03
N LEU A 38 -10.89 10.94 -13.68
CA LEU A 38 -10.40 11.15 -12.31
C LEU A 38 -11.46 11.73 -11.37
N GLU A 39 -12.41 12.51 -11.86
CA GLU A 39 -13.38 13.26 -11.03
C GLU A 39 -14.11 12.40 -10.00
N HIS A 40 -14.43 11.15 -10.37
CA HIS A 40 -15.13 10.21 -9.49
C HIS A 40 -14.20 9.42 -8.54
N SER A 41 -12.89 9.58 -8.71
CA SER A 41 -11.88 8.78 -7.99
C SER A 41 -10.96 9.63 -7.10
N ILE A 42 -11.12 10.95 -7.11
CA ILE A 42 -10.32 11.88 -6.31
C ILE A 42 -11.15 12.61 -5.26
N TYR A 43 -10.49 13.00 -4.21
CA TYR A 43 -10.99 13.97 -3.23
C TYR A 43 -9.92 15.03 -3.01
N ILE A 44 -10.35 16.23 -2.65
CA ILE A 44 -9.48 17.36 -2.37
C ILE A 44 -9.78 17.83 -0.96
N LEU A 45 -8.76 17.91 -0.14
CA LEU A 45 -8.83 18.42 1.24
C LEU A 45 -7.92 19.61 1.37
N SER A 46 -8.34 20.61 2.16
CA SER A 46 -7.59 21.85 2.34
C SER A 46 -7.35 22.13 3.82
N ASP A 47 -6.30 22.86 4.11
CA ASP A 47 -6.00 23.41 5.41
C ASP A 47 -6.06 22.39 6.56
N ASN A 48 -6.91 22.60 7.53
CA ASN A 48 -7.05 21.74 8.70
C ASN A 48 -7.54 20.32 8.35
N GLU A 49 -8.37 20.18 7.32
CA GLU A 49 -8.86 18.87 6.87
C GLU A 49 -7.71 18.06 6.25
N ALA A 50 -6.87 18.70 5.41
CA ALA A 50 -5.70 18.06 4.86
C ALA A 50 -4.70 17.65 5.95
N ALA A 51 -4.46 18.51 6.93
CA ALA A 51 -3.58 18.21 8.05
C ALA A 51 -4.09 17.05 8.91
N LEU A 52 -5.39 17.05 9.24
CA LEU A 52 -6.02 15.96 9.98
C LEU A 52 -5.96 14.65 9.21
N HIS A 53 -6.24 14.70 7.91
CA HIS A 53 -6.16 13.52 7.04
C HIS A 53 -4.72 12.94 7.01
N ALA A 54 -3.71 13.77 6.82
CA ALA A 54 -2.32 13.34 6.86
C ALA A 54 -1.96 12.62 8.18
N MET A 55 -2.42 13.14 9.33
CA MET A 55 -2.22 12.51 10.63
C MET A 55 -2.98 11.18 10.75
N ARG A 56 -4.19 11.07 10.22
CA ARG A 56 -4.98 9.82 10.21
C ARG A 56 -4.30 8.77 9.35
N VAL A 57 -3.84 9.14 8.15
CA VAL A 57 -3.11 8.25 7.25
C VAL A 57 -1.81 7.77 7.90
N ALA A 58 -0.99 8.66 8.43
CA ALA A 58 0.24 8.31 9.13
C ALA A 58 0.02 7.37 10.32
N SER A 59 -1.13 7.51 10.99
CA SER A 59 -1.52 6.66 12.13
C SER A 59 -2.07 5.28 11.70
N GLY A 60 -2.38 5.09 10.41
CA GLY A 60 -3.02 3.88 9.90
C GLY A 60 -4.52 3.81 10.17
N LEU A 61 -5.14 4.95 10.54
CA LEU A 61 -6.58 5.03 10.82
C LEU A 61 -7.43 5.10 9.54
N ASP A 62 -6.79 5.42 8.43
CA ASP A 62 -7.43 5.53 7.12
C ASP A 62 -6.93 4.44 6.14
N SER A 63 -6.27 3.42 6.64
CA SER A 63 -5.82 2.26 5.87
C SER A 63 -6.94 1.25 5.67
N MET A 64 -6.88 0.47 4.58
CA MET A 64 -7.81 -0.63 4.33
C MET A 64 -7.80 -1.65 5.49
N VAL A 65 -6.62 -1.89 6.06
CA VAL A 65 -6.44 -2.62 7.31
C VAL A 65 -6.02 -1.61 8.36
N VAL A 66 -6.95 -1.26 9.24
CA VAL A 66 -6.74 -0.25 10.27
C VAL A 66 -5.57 -0.65 11.17
N GLY A 67 -4.62 0.28 11.35
CA GLY A 67 -3.44 0.07 12.20
C GLY A 67 -2.27 -0.64 11.52
N GLU A 68 -2.31 -0.89 10.20
CA GLU A 68 -1.19 -1.52 9.50
C GLU A 68 0.13 -0.76 9.77
N PRO A 69 1.22 -1.47 10.12
CA PRO A 69 2.47 -0.81 10.48
C PRO A 69 3.21 -0.18 9.30
N GLN A 70 2.97 -0.66 8.08
CA GLN A 70 3.69 -0.26 6.88
C GLN A 70 3.44 1.20 6.47
N ILE A 71 2.21 1.70 6.67
CA ILE A 71 1.82 3.04 6.22
C ILE A 71 2.67 4.15 6.84
N LEU A 72 3.06 4.03 8.11
CA LEU A 72 3.91 5.03 8.75
C LEU A 72 5.30 5.09 8.10
N GLY A 73 5.86 3.95 7.71
CA GLY A 73 7.11 3.87 6.97
C GLY A 73 7.00 4.47 5.57
N GLN A 74 5.93 4.16 4.85
CA GLN A 74 5.65 4.71 3.52
C GLN A 74 5.43 6.23 3.58
N PHE A 75 4.69 6.72 4.56
CA PHE A 75 4.48 8.14 4.82
C PHE A 75 5.80 8.85 5.13
N LYS A 76 6.68 8.25 5.92
CA LYS A 76 8.02 8.80 6.16
C LYS A 76 8.82 8.88 4.86
N ASN A 77 8.87 7.82 4.09
CA ASN A 77 9.64 7.75 2.85
C ASN A 77 9.21 8.82 1.83
N CYS A 78 7.91 9.11 1.70
CA CYS A 78 7.45 10.14 0.76
C CYS A 78 7.97 11.53 1.12
N PHE A 79 8.03 11.90 2.40
CA PHE A 79 8.60 13.18 2.83
C PHE A 79 10.13 13.21 2.76
N ASP A 80 10.79 12.08 3.04
CA ASP A 80 12.24 11.98 2.88
C ASP A 80 12.66 12.13 1.40
N GLN A 81 11.90 11.56 0.47
CA GLN A 81 12.09 11.77 -0.96
C GLN A 81 11.85 13.24 -1.36
N ALA A 82 10.75 13.85 -0.90
CA ALA A 82 10.49 15.26 -1.16
C ALA A 82 11.65 16.16 -0.67
N ARG A 83 12.25 15.83 0.48
CA ARG A 83 13.42 16.53 1.01
C ARG A 83 14.65 16.34 0.11
N GLN A 84 14.92 15.12 -0.35
CA GLN A 84 16.04 14.83 -1.25
C GLN A 84 15.94 15.58 -2.58
N PHE A 85 14.71 15.73 -3.11
CA PHE A 85 14.46 16.47 -4.34
C PHE A 85 14.31 17.99 -4.14
N GLY A 86 14.48 18.49 -2.91
CA GLY A 86 14.39 19.93 -2.62
C GLY A 86 12.98 20.51 -2.74
N THR A 87 11.94 19.67 -2.71
CA THR A 87 10.52 20.06 -2.82
C THR A 87 9.81 20.15 -1.47
N LEU A 88 10.51 19.96 -0.36
CA LEU A 88 9.97 20.02 0.99
C LEU A 88 10.15 21.42 1.57
N GLY A 89 9.09 22.23 1.56
CA GLY A 89 9.06 23.54 2.25
C GLY A 89 8.77 23.40 3.75
N GLY A 90 8.92 24.52 4.49
CA GLY A 90 8.77 24.53 5.94
C GLY A 90 7.42 24.03 6.44
N GLU A 91 6.32 24.37 5.75
CA GLU A 91 4.97 23.93 6.12
C GLU A 91 4.82 22.41 6.00
N LEU A 92 5.28 21.83 4.88
CA LEU A 92 5.24 20.37 4.69
C LEU A 92 6.18 19.64 5.64
N ASP A 93 7.34 20.21 5.97
CA ASP A 93 8.23 19.64 6.98
C ASP A 93 7.58 19.64 8.35
N HIS A 94 6.93 20.74 8.75
CA HIS A 94 6.18 20.83 9.99
C HIS A 94 5.02 19.83 10.05
N LEU A 95 4.24 19.72 8.96
CA LEU A 95 3.16 18.74 8.84
C LEU A 95 3.69 17.31 9.01
N SER A 96 4.80 16.97 8.34
CA SER A 96 5.40 15.64 8.42
C SER A 96 5.82 15.28 9.85
N GLN A 97 6.57 16.18 10.51
CA GLN A 97 7.04 15.98 11.89
C GLN A 97 5.87 15.85 12.88
N THR A 98 4.83 16.68 12.72
CA THR A 98 3.64 16.63 13.57
C THR A 98 2.88 15.32 13.35
N SER A 99 2.69 14.89 12.09
CA SER A 99 2.03 13.62 11.76
C SER A 99 2.78 12.43 12.35
N PHE A 100 4.12 12.41 12.30
CA PHE A 100 4.93 11.36 12.93
C PHE A 100 4.76 11.31 14.44
N ARG A 101 4.75 12.47 15.09
CA ARG A 101 4.57 12.54 16.54
C ARG A 101 3.19 12.03 16.94
N VAL A 102 2.14 12.45 16.23
CA VAL A 102 0.76 12.00 16.45
C VAL A 102 0.64 10.48 16.20
N ALA A 103 1.16 10.00 15.08
CA ALA A 103 1.09 8.57 14.75
C ALA A 103 1.79 7.68 15.79
N LYS A 104 2.95 8.11 16.29
CA LYS A 104 3.64 7.40 17.37
C LYS A 104 2.81 7.40 18.66
N LYS A 105 2.24 8.55 19.02
CA LYS A 105 1.38 8.68 20.20
C LYS A 105 0.15 7.77 20.10
N VAL A 106 -0.56 7.80 18.98
CA VAL A 106 -1.72 6.93 18.73
C VAL A 106 -1.32 5.45 18.88
N ARG A 107 -0.21 5.02 18.30
CA ARG A 107 0.27 3.62 18.41
C ARG A 107 0.70 3.21 19.82
N THR A 108 1.17 4.15 20.62
CA THR A 108 1.64 3.86 21.98
C THR A 108 0.51 3.92 23.01
N GLU A 109 -0.48 4.81 22.81
CA GLU A 109 -1.52 5.09 23.80
C GLU A 109 -2.85 4.41 23.48
N THR A 110 -2.95 3.67 22.37
CA THR A 110 -4.17 2.97 21.96
C THR A 110 -3.88 1.54 21.50
N ALA A 111 -4.90 0.69 21.51
CA ALA A 111 -4.81 -0.71 21.04
C ALA A 111 -4.48 -0.86 19.56
N ILE A 112 -4.48 0.22 18.78
CA ILE A 112 -4.14 0.18 17.35
C ILE A 112 -2.69 -0.25 17.11
N GLY A 113 -1.80 -0.03 18.07
CA GLY A 113 -0.40 -0.44 18.03
C GLY A 113 -0.16 -1.90 18.44
N GLU A 114 -1.12 -2.52 19.12
CA GLU A 114 -0.98 -3.87 19.69
C GLU A 114 -1.24 -4.98 18.66
N SER A 115 -2.08 -4.71 17.67
CA SER A 115 -2.40 -5.66 16.61
C SER A 115 -1.57 -5.36 15.38
N SER A 116 -0.49 -6.12 15.14
CA SER A 116 0.25 -6.04 13.88
C SER A 116 -0.55 -6.73 12.75
N VAL A 117 -1.75 -6.22 12.49
CA VAL A 117 -2.62 -6.71 11.44
C VAL A 117 -2.14 -6.10 10.13
N SER A 118 -1.62 -6.93 9.24
CA SER A 118 -1.30 -6.53 7.86
C SER A 118 -2.31 -7.12 6.90
N VAL A 119 -2.43 -6.56 5.70
CA VAL A 119 -3.22 -7.17 4.62
C VAL A 119 -2.85 -8.64 4.45
N ALA A 120 -1.57 -8.95 4.57
CA ALA A 120 -1.06 -10.30 4.46
C ALA A 120 -1.57 -11.23 5.57
N SER A 121 -1.49 -10.81 6.84
CA SER A 121 -1.99 -11.63 7.96
C SER A 121 -3.51 -11.76 7.93
N THR A 122 -4.22 -10.70 7.55
CA THR A 122 -5.69 -10.75 7.38
C THR A 122 -6.09 -11.74 6.30
N SER A 123 -5.39 -11.75 5.16
CA SER A 123 -5.65 -12.70 4.07
C SER A 123 -5.48 -14.15 4.51
N VAL A 124 -4.47 -14.45 5.30
CA VAL A 124 -4.25 -15.80 5.84
C VAL A 124 -5.34 -16.18 6.86
N THR A 125 -5.70 -15.27 7.77
CA THR A 125 -6.78 -15.50 8.72
C THR A 125 -8.11 -15.77 8.00
N LEU A 126 -8.41 -15.01 6.94
CA LEU A 126 -9.61 -15.24 6.14
C LEU A 126 -9.57 -16.59 5.42
N ALA A 127 -8.43 -16.96 4.84
CA ALA A 127 -8.25 -18.26 4.23
C ALA A 127 -8.46 -19.41 5.23
N GLN A 128 -7.93 -19.29 6.46
CA GLN A 128 -8.15 -20.26 7.53
C GLN A 128 -9.60 -20.38 8.00
N GLN A 129 -10.38 -19.31 7.84
CA GLN A 129 -11.83 -19.36 8.13
C GLN A 129 -12.63 -20.07 7.03
N LEU A 130 -12.17 -19.97 5.78
CA LEU A 130 -12.86 -20.54 4.61
C LEU A 130 -12.47 -22.01 4.34
N PHE A 131 -11.23 -22.38 4.65
CA PHE A 131 -10.69 -23.71 4.37
C PHE A 131 -10.29 -24.40 5.69
N SER A 132 -10.74 -25.62 5.87
CA SER A 132 -10.48 -26.40 7.11
C SER A 132 -9.00 -26.75 7.28
N ASP A 133 -8.28 -26.98 6.17
CA ASP A 133 -6.85 -27.25 6.14
C ASP A 133 -6.22 -26.53 4.94
N LEU A 134 -5.28 -25.66 5.21
CA LEU A 134 -4.55 -24.91 4.18
C LEU A 134 -3.44 -25.74 3.53
N SER A 135 -2.99 -26.82 4.16
CA SER A 135 -1.86 -27.62 3.64
C SER A 135 -2.18 -28.34 2.34
N ASP A 136 -3.46 -28.63 2.08
CA ASP A 136 -3.95 -29.27 0.87
C ASP A 136 -4.40 -28.27 -0.20
N CYS A 137 -4.36 -26.98 0.10
CA CYS A 137 -4.77 -25.95 -0.84
C CYS A 137 -3.68 -25.63 -1.87
N ASN A 138 -4.12 -25.42 -3.12
CA ASN A 138 -3.27 -24.85 -4.17
C ASN A 138 -3.51 -23.33 -4.22
N ILE A 139 -2.45 -22.56 -4.07
CA ILE A 139 -2.51 -21.10 -4.06
C ILE A 139 -1.94 -20.54 -5.35
N LEU A 140 -2.69 -19.64 -5.97
CA LEU A 140 -2.23 -18.81 -7.07
C LEU A 140 -2.06 -17.36 -6.56
N ILE A 141 -0.83 -16.86 -6.61
CA ILE A 141 -0.51 -15.46 -6.32
C ILE A 141 -0.36 -14.73 -7.66
N VAL A 142 -1.19 -13.72 -7.88
CA VAL A 142 -1.12 -12.88 -9.08
C VAL A 142 -0.46 -11.55 -8.73
N GLY A 143 0.72 -11.32 -9.30
CA GLY A 143 1.61 -10.23 -8.97
C GLY A 143 2.80 -10.66 -8.10
N ALA A 144 3.96 -10.03 -8.29
CA ALA A 144 5.19 -10.32 -7.57
C ALA A 144 5.77 -9.06 -6.90
N GLY A 145 4.89 -8.21 -6.36
CA GLY A 145 5.25 -7.03 -5.58
C GLY A 145 5.52 -7.36 -4.11
N GLU A 146 5.84 -6.34 -3.33
CA GLU A 146 6.16 -6.46 -1.90
C GLU A 146 5.01 -7.10 -1.10
N THR A 147 3.77 -6.62 -1.33
CA THR A 147 2.57 -7.14 -0.66
C THR A 147 2.33 -8.62 -0.99
N SER A 148 2.46 -9.01 -2.26
CA SER A 148 2.33 -10.40 -2.70
C SER A 148 3.37 -11.30 -2.05
N GLY A 149 4.62 -10.83 -1.95
CA GLY A 149 5.69 -11.53 -1.24
C GLY A 149 5.39 -11.71 0.24
N LEU A 150 4.87 -10.67 0.89
CA LEU A 150 4.49 -10.74 2.31
C LEU A 150 3.34 -11.74 2.54
N VAL A 151 2.29 -11.67 1.73
CA VAL A 151 1.17 -12.65 1.75
C VAL A 151 1.69 -14.07 1.55
N GLY A 152 2.55 -14.28 0.55
CA GLY A 152 3.14 -15.59 0.26
C GLY A 152 3.91 -16.16 1.44
N ARG A 153 4.76 -15.37 2.09
CA ARG A 153 5.51 -15.80 3.29
C ARG A 153 4.58 -16.19 4.45
N HIS A 154 3.52 -15.42 4.69
CA HIS A 154 2.54 -15.77 5.71
C HIS A 154 1.79 -17.06 5.38
N LEU A 155 1.44 -17.30 4.11
CA LEU A 155 0.78 -18.53 3.65
C LEU A 155 1.71 -19.75 3.81
N VAL A 156 2.98 -19.63 3.46
CA VAL A 156 3.99 -20.68 3.72
C VAL A 156 4.10 -20.97 5.21
N SER A 157 4.16 -19.93 6.03
CA SER A 157 4.21 -20.09 7.50
C SER A 157 2.93 -20.71 8.07
N ALA A 158 1.80 -20.57 7.38
CA ALA A 158 0.52 -21.21 7.72
C ALA A 158 0.41 -22.67 7.22
N GLY A 159 1.46 -23.21 6.57
CA GLY A 159 1.54 -24.61 6.18
C GLY A 159 1.19 -24.92 4.72
N ILE A 160 0.96 -23.91 3.88
CA ILE A 160 0.70 -24.10 2.45
C ILE A 160 1.96 -24.60 1.75
N LYS A 161 1.79 -25.65 0.93
CA LYS A 161 2.89 -26.33 0.21
C LYS A 161 2.88 -26.07 -1.29
N HIS A 162 1.72 -25.76 -1.86
CA HIS A 162 1.54 -25.63 -3.30
C HIS A 162 1.25 -24.18 -3.68
N ILE A 163 2.29 -23.44 -4.04
CA ILE A 163 2.20 -22.04 -4.43
C ILE A 163 2.61 -21.88 -5.87
N THR A 164 1.78 -21.21 -6.65
CA THR A 164 2.08 -20.78 -8.00
C THR A 164 2.05 -19.26 -8.04
N VAL A 165 3.08 -18.64 -8.59
CA VAL A 165 3.18 -17.20 -8.76
C VAL A 165 3.05 -16.85 -10.24
N ALA A 166 2.12 -15.95 -10.57
CA ALA A 166 1.96 -15.39 -11.91
C ALA A 166 2.26 -13.89 -11.87
N ASN A 167 3.01 -13.38 -12.83
CA ASN A 167 3.28 -11.95 -12.95
C ASN A 167 3.48 -11.55 -14.39
N ARG A 168 3.23 -10.27 -14.72
CA ARG A 168 3.46 -9.71 -16.06
C ARG A 168 4.92 -9.82 -16.48
N THR A 169 5.86 -9.58 -15.56
CA THR A 169 7.29 -9.81 -15.74
C THR A 169 7.62 -11.17 -15.15
N PHE A 170 7.91 -12.16 -16.01
CA PHE A 170 8.09 -13.56 -15.59
C PHE A 170 9.26 -13.75 -14.62
N GLU A 171 10.36 -13.01 -14.80
CA GLU A 171 11.53 -13.05 -13.91
C GLU A 171 11.19 -12.67 -12.47
N ASN A 172 10.25 -11.72 -12.28
CA ASN A 172 9.77 -11.36 -10.95
C ASN A 172 8.94 -12.49 -10.33
N ALA A 173 8.12 -13.18 -11.14
CA ALA A 173 7.38 -14.36 -10.68
C ALA A 173 8.34 -15.49 -10.28
N GLN A 174 9.37 -15.76 -11.08
CA GLN A 174 10.38 -16.78 -10.79
C GLN A 174 11.12 -16.50 -9.47
N ARG A 175 11.55 -15.25 -9.26
CA ARG A 175 12.25 -14.87 -8.02
C ARG A 175 11.36 -15.09 -6.79
N LEU A 176 10.11 -14.62 -6.83
CA LEU A 176 9.19 -14.79 -5.72
C LEU A 176 8.79 -16.25 -5.51
N ALA A 177 8.53 -17.00 -6.58
CA ALA A 177 8.23 -18.43 -6.51
C ALA A 177 9.39 -19.21 -5.89
N HIS A 178 10.63 -18.93 -6.27
CA HIS A 178 11.82 -19.54 -5.67
C HIS A 178 11.92 -19.23 -4.17
N GLU A 179 11.67 -17.98 -3.76
CA GLU A 179 11.66 -17.58 -2.35
C GLU A 179 10.60 -18.35 -1.54
N LEU A 180 9.42 -18.59 -2.13
CA LEU A 180 8.29 -19.26 -1.48
C LEU A 180 8.31 -20.80 -1.62
N GLY A 181 9.29 -21.37 -2.33
CA GLY A 181 9.33 -22.81 -2.59
C GLY A 181 8.26 -23.30 -3.56
N GLY A 182 7.75 -22.43 -4.42
CA GLY A 182 6.67 -22.68 -5.36
C GLY A 182 7.12 -22.69 -6.83
N SER A 183 6.16 -22.59 -7.74
CA SER A 183 6.37 -22.52 -9.19
C SER A 183 5.95 -21.16 -9.76
N ALA A 184 6.56 -20.77 -10.88
CA ALA A 184 6.20 -19.56 -11.61
C ALA A 184 5.50 -19.87 -12.93
N ILE A 185 4.53 -19.05 -13.30
CA ILE A 185 3.86 -19.10 -14.61
C ILE A 185 3.75 -17.70 -15.20
N ASP A 186 3.58 -17.62 -16.51
CA ASP A 186 3.20 -16.40 -17.18
C ASP A 186 1.75 -16.01 -16.86
N LEU A 187 1.47 -14.73 -16.84
CA LEU A 187 0.12 -14.23 -16.59
C LEU A 187 -0.91 -14.79 -17.59
N GLN A 188 -0.51 -14.97 -18.84
CA GLN A 188 -1.35 -15.54 -19.90
C GLN A 188 -1.66 -17.03 -19.71
N SER A 189 -0.88 -17.71 -18.88
CA SER A 189 -1.08 -19.15 -18.59
C SER A 189 -2.11 -19.40 -17.47
N ILE A 190 -2.60 -18.36 -16.80
CA ILE A 190 -3.56 -18.50 -15.71
C ILE A 190 -4.84 -19.26 -16.13
N PRO A 191 -5.52 -18.92 -17.27
CA PRO A 191 -6.75 -19.61 -17.68
C PRO A 191 -6.57 -21.11 -17.93
N ILE A 192 -5.35 -21.53 -18.23
CA ILE A 192 -5.04 -22.95 -18.53
C ILE A 192 -4.78 -23.74 -17.24
N LYS A 193 -4.41 -23.05 -16.16
CA LYS A 193 -4.01 -23.63 -14.86
C LYS A 193 -5.11 -23.60 -13.81
N LEU A 194 -6.14 -22.80 -14.02
CA LEU A 194 -7.34 -22.79 -13.18
C LEU A 194 -8.29 -23.87 -13.66
N PRO A 195 -8.85 -24.69 -12.75
CA PRO A 195 -9.82 -25.72 -13.11
C PRO A 195 -11.13 -25.13 -13.62
#